data_e725cb0493f1d6c72c7af2afd78cfba6
#
_entry.id   e725cb0493f1d6c72c7af2afd78cfba6
#
_cell.length_a   1.000
_cell.length_b   1.000
_cell.length_c   1.000
_cell.angle_alpha   90.00
_cell.angle_beta   90.00
_cell.angle_gamma   90.00
#
_symmetry.space_group_name_H-M   'P 1'
#
loop_
_entity.id
_entity.type
_entity.pdbx_description
1 polymer ?
#
loop_
_entity_poly.entity_id
_entity_poly.type
_entity_poly.pdbx_seq_one_letter_code
_entity_poly.pdbx_strand_id
1 'polypeptide(L)'
;EKPAGGYDYDTLTDDTARIIEDLDLNDVTLVGFSMGGGEVARYITRHGEARLRSIVFASSVTPYMMKSDDNPDGPLTPAKAKEMGDGLTKDRDAFFDQFTKDFFSADGELKVTETQRQDAIALCKQSDPTAALECMKAFATTDFRADLKKVTVPTLVLHGDADGIVPFEGSGARTLRAVSGSRESLLSGAPHGCITSHTAKWNE
;
A
#
# COMPACT_ATOMS: atom_id res chain seq x y z
N GLU A 1 -12.16 -14.94 -5.11
CA GLU A 1 -13.52 -14.38 -5.28
C GLU A 1 -13.47 -13.04 -5.99
N LYS A 2 -14.56 -12.65 -6.63
CA LYS A 2 -14.68 -11.35 -7.33
C LYS A 2 -16.05 -10.75 -6.99
N PRO A 3 -16.22 -10.22 -5.77
CA PRO A 3 -17.48 -9.63 -5.35
C PRO A 3 -17.81 -8.39 -6.19
N ALA A 4 -19.10 -8.04 -6.26
CA ALA A 4 -19.57 -6.86 -7.00
C ALA A 4 -19.30 -5.53 -6.28
N GLY A 5 -18.81 -5.56 -5.03
CA GLY A 5 -18.53 -4.38 -4.20
C GLY A 5 -17.77 -4.77 -2.93
N GLY A 6 -17.60 -3.82 -2.00
CA GLY A 6 -16.88 -4.05 -0.75
C GLY A 6 -15.36 -3.87 -0.90
N TYR A 7 -14.94 -2.95 -1.76
CA TYR A 7 -13.54 -2.64 -1.99
C TYR A 7 -13.06 -1.42 -1.18
N ASP A 8 -13.90 -0.95 -0.26
CA ASP A 8 -13.52 0.05 0.72
C ASP A 8 -12.73 -0.59 1.89
N TYR A 9 -11.95 0.24 2.58
CA TYR A 9 -11.09 -0.25 3.66
C TYR A 9 -11.84 -0.80 4.87
N ASP A 10 -13.07 -0.37 5.11
CA ASP A 10 -13.87 -0.88 6.21
C ASP A 10 -14.23 -2.35 5.95
N THR A 11 -14.67 -2.67 4.73
CA THR A 11 -14.97 -4.05 4.33
C THR A 11 -13.73 -4.93 4.28
N LEU A 12 -12.63 -4.44 3.66
CA LEU A 12 -11.38 -5.21 3.58
C LEU A 12 -10.81 -5.55 4.97
N THR A 13 -10.95 -4.62 5.90
CA THR A 13 -10.49 -4.82 7.29
C THR A 13 -11.36 -5.80 8.05
N ASP A 14 -12.68 -5.81 7.79
CA ASP A 14 -13.58 -6.78 8.37
C ASP A 14 -13.28 -8.20 7.88
N ASP A 15 -12.87 -8.35 6.60
CA ASP A 15 -12.39 -9.63 6.05
C ASP A 15 -11.11 -10.10 6.75
N THR A 16 -10.14 -9.19 6.95
CA THR A 16 -8.90 -9.50 7.69
C THR A 16 -9.19 -9.88 9.14
N ALA A 17 -10.07 -9.15 9.82
CA ALA A 17 -10.48 -9.47 11.19
C ALA A 17 -11.13 -10.85 11.26
N ARG A 18 -11.99 -11.17 10.30
CA ARG A 18 -12.64 -12.48 10.21
C ARG A 18 -11.63 -13.63 10.08
N ILE A 19 -10.60 -13.47 9.26
CA ILE A 19 -9.54 -14.48 9.14
C ILE A 19 -8.82 -14.67 10.48
N ILE A 20 -8.46 -13.59 11.18
CA ILE A 20 -7.79 -13.63 12.47
C ILE A 20 -8.66 -14.33 13.53
N GLU A 21 -9.96 -14.04 13.53
CA GLU A 21 -10.94 -14.63 14.45
C GLU A 21 -11.23 -16.11 14.15
N ASP A 22 -11.53 -16.45 12.91
CA ASP A 22 -11.87 -17.81 12.49
C ASP A 22 -10.71 -18.80 12.70
N LEU A 23 -9.47 -18.32 12.59
CA LEU A 23 -8.27 -19.11 12.85
C LEU A 23 -7.76 -18.98 14.31
N ASP A 24 -8.46 -18.25 15.17
CA ASP A 24 -8.07 -17.91 16.54
C ASP A 24 -6.61 -17.44 16.68
N LEU A 25 -6.15 -16.61 15.75
CA LEU A 25 -4.79 -16.09 15.75
C LEU A 25 -4.61 -15.06 16.86
N ASN A 26 -3.54 -15.19 17.60
CA ASN A 26 -3.12 -14.28 18.67
C ASN A 26 -1.64 -13.96 18.50
N ASP A 27 -1.17 -12.88 19.10
CA ASP A 27 0.21 -12.41 18.99
C ASP A 27 0.66 -12.18 17.52
N VAL A 28 -0.24 -11.63 16.71
CA VAL A 28 -0.10 -11.45 15.27
C VAL A 28 0.83 -10.29 14.96
N THR A 29 1.76 -10.47 14.01
CA THR A 29 2.38 -9.35 13.31
C THR A 29 1.62 -9.11 12.01
N LEU A 30 0.93 -7.97 11.92
CA LEU A 30 0.15 -7.62 10.73
C LEU A 30 1.01 -6.77 9.79
N VAL A 31 1.24 -7.25 8.58
CA VAL A 31 2.09 -6.57 7.57
C VAL A 31 1.21 -6.05 6.44
N GLY A 32 1.20 -4.73 6.23
CA GLY A 32 0.47 -4.10 5.15
C GLY A 32 1.41 -3.51 4.09
N PHE A 33 1.44 -4.11 2.90
CA PHE A 33 2.18 -3.59 1.76
C PHE A 33 1.31 -2.65 0.93
N SER A 34 1.83 -1.47 0.57
CA SER A 34 1.16 -0.50 -0.31
C SER A 34 -0.24 -0.14 0.21
N MET A 35 -1.28 -0.42 -0.59
CA MET A 35 -2.69 -0.30 -0.19
C MET A 35 -2.99 -1.04 1.13
N GLY A 36 -2.41 -2.22 1.34
CA GLY A 36 -2.60 -3.00 2.57
C GLY A 36 -2.14 -2.29 3.85
N GLY A 37 -1.24 -1.30 3.75
CA GLY A 37 -0.89 -0.47 4.91
C GLY A 37 -2.05 0.39 5.41
N GLY A 38 -2.91 0.87 4.52
CA GLY A 38 -4.17 1.52 4.90
C GLY A 38 -5.13 0.55 5.61
N GLU A 39 -5.14 -0.71 5.19
CA GLU A 39 -5.92 -1.77 5.83
C GLU A 39 -5.43 -2.04 7.26
N VAL A 40 -4.11 -2.11 7.47
CA VAL A 40 -3.52 -2.23 8.82
C VAL A 40 -3.93 -1.07 9.72
N ALA A 41 -3.85 0.17 9.24
CA ALA A 41 -4.27 1.35 10.01
C ALA A 41 -5.76 1.31 10.36
N ARG A 42 -6.60 0.99 9.38
CA ARG A 42 -8.05 0.89 9.57
C ARG A 42 -8.45 -0.28 10.45
N TYR A 43 -7.72 -1.42 10.40
CA TYR A 43 -7.92 -2.56 11.29
C TYR A 43 -7.84 -2.14 12.76
N ILE A 44 -6.79 -1.41 13.13
CA ILE A 44 -6.61 -0.95 14.51
C ILE A 44 -7.78 -0.06 14.97
N THR A 45 -8.25 0.81 14.09
CA THR A 45 -9.40 1.68 14.41
C THR A 45 -10.70 0.92 14.63
N ARG A 46 -10.94 -0.14 13.84
CA ARG A 46 -12.20 -0.88 13.84
C ARG A 46 -12.22 -2.05 14.82
N HIS A 47 -11.10 -2.77 14.91
CA HIS A 47 -11.00 -4.05 15.64
C HIS A 47 -10.06 -3.98 16.85
N GLY A 48 -9.29 -2.89 16.99
CA GLY A 48 -8.34 -2.72 18.10
C GLY A 48 -7.04 -3.51 17.90
N GLU A 49 -6.25 -3.57 18.95
CA GLU A 49 -4.89 -4.14 18.94
C GLU A 49 -4.76 -5.43 19.78
N ALA A 50 -5.87 -5.90 20.39
CA ALA A 50 -5.79 -6.97 21.40
C ALA A 50 -5.16 -8.28 20.90
N ARG A 51 -5.26 -8.59 19.60
CA ARG A 51 -4.66 -9.76 18.98
C ARG A 51 -3.31 -9.50 18.31
N LEU A 52 -2.85 -8.23 18.32
CA LEU A 52 -1.63 -7.82 17.62
C LEU A 52 -0.43 -7.78 18.58
N ARG A 53 0.69 -8.33 18.14
CA ARG A 53 2.01 -8.14 18.73
C ARG A 53 2.73 -6.91 18.17
N SER A 54 2.61 -6.69 16.86
CA SER A 54 3.29 -5.63 16.14
C SER A 54 2.66 -5.43 14.76
N ILE A 55 2.99 -4.31 14.12
CA ILE A 55 2.58 -4.03 12.75
C ILE A 55 3.75 -3.56 11.88
N VAL A 56 3.62 -3.75 10.57
CA VAL A 56 4.56 -3.23 9.57
C VAL A 56 3.79 -2.47 8.50
N PHE A 57 4.14 -1.20 8.31
CA PHE A 57 3.76 -0.40 7.16
C PHE A 57 4.85 -0.52 6.10
N ALA A 58 4.60 -1.31 5.06
CA ALA A 58 5.57 -1.59 4.02
C ALA A 58 5.20 -0.85 2.73
N SER A 59 6.01 0.12 2.28
CA SER A 59 5.71 1.00 1.12
C SER A 59 4.25 1.49 1.14
N SER A 60 3.76 1.85 2.35
CA SER A 60 2.35 2.06 2.65
C SER A 60 1.80 3.37 2.12
N VAL A 61 0.54 3.37 1.71
CA VAL A 61 -0.22 4.57 1.26
C VAL A 61 -0.58 5.54 2.40
N THR A 62 -0.27 5.18 3.64
CA THR A 62 -0.53 6.04 4.81
C THR A 62 0.41 7.24 4.86
N PRO A 63 -0.02 8.38 5.40
CA PRO A 63 -1.29 8.66 6.06
C PRO A 63 -2.44 9.08 5.13
N TYR A 64 -2.15 9.62 3.94
CA TYR A 64 -3.17 10.06 3.00
C TYR A 64 -2.52 10.44 1.66
N MET A 65 -2.93 9.76 0.59
CA MET A 65 -2.33 9.93 -0.73
C MET A 65 -2.79 11.19 -1.45
N MET A 66 -4.10 11.49 -1.41
CA MET A 66 -4.66 12.58 -2.21
C MET A 66 -4.16 13.95 -1.75
N LYS A 67 -3.60 14.70 -2.69
CA LYS A 67 -3.25 16.11 -2.48
C LYS A 67 -4.51 16.98 -2.47
N SER A 68 -4.66 17.79 -1.44
CA SER A 68 -5.77 18.71 -1.23
C SER A 68 -5.33 19.90 -0.38
N ASP A 69 -6.20 20.87 -0.17
CA ASP A 69 -5.90 22.06 0.65
C ASP A 69 -5.57 21.68 2.10
N ASP A 70 -6.24 20.64 2.64
CA ASP A 70 -5.99 20.12 3.98
C ASP A 70 -4.91 19.03 4.02
N ASN A 71 -4.39 18.60 2.86
CA ASN A 71 -3.30 17.63 2.69
C ASN A 71 -2.32 18.08 1.59
N PRO A 72 -1.65 19.23 1.74
CA PRO A 72 -0.77 19.78 0.70
C PRO A 72 0.43 18.89 0.37
N ASP A 73 0.85 18.04 1.32
CA ASP A 73 1.96 17.09 1.16
C ASP A 73 1.51 15.73 0.60
N GLY A 74 0.24 15.59 0.23
CA GLY A 74 -0.26 14.38 -0.44
C GLY A 74 0.46 14.15 -1.77
N PRO A 75 1.04 12.97 -2.02
CA PRO A 75 1.87 12.75 -3.21
C PRO A 75 1.05 12.55 -4.50
N LEU A 76 -0.24 12.26 -4.39
CA LEU A 76 -1.11 11.97 -5.52
C LEU A 76 -2.03 13.16 -5.84
N THR A 77 -1.81 13.83 -6.96
CA THR A 77 -2.71 14.92 -7.40
C THR A 77 -4.03 14.38 -7.94
N PRO A 78 -5.15 15.14 -7.82
CA PRO A 78 -6.42 14.74 -8.43
C PRO A 78 -6.33 14.47 -9.93
N ALA A 79 -5.50 15.25 -10.65
CA ALA A 79 -5.27 15.05 -12.08
C ALA A 79 -4.60 13.70 -12.37
N LYS A 80 -3.58 13.32 -11.58
CA LYS A 80 -2.89 12.05 -11.74
C LYS A 80 -3.79 10.86 -11.36
N ALA A 81 -4.56 10.97 -10.29
CA ALA A 81 -5.54 9.95 -9.90
C ALA A 81 -6.57 9.71 -11.02
N LYS A 82 -7.06 10.80 -11.64
CA LYS A 82 -7.98 10.70 -12.79
C LYS A 82 -7.30 10.03 -14.00
N GLU A 83 -6.08 10.45 -14.35
CA GLU A 83 -5.29 9.86 -15.45
C GLU A 83 -5.13 8.34 -15.27
N MET A 84 -4.81 7.89 -14.05
CA MET A 84 -4.67 6.47 -13.73
C MET A 84 -5.98 5.71 -13.92
N GLY A 85 -7.08 6.24 -13.42
CA GLY A 85 -8.41 5.63 -13.57
C GLY A 85 -8.86 5.57 -15.04
N ASP A 86 -8.65 6.65 -15.79
CA ASP A 86 -8.96 6.71 -17.22
C ASP A 86 -8.10 5.70 -18.01
N GLY A 87 -6.80 5.60 -17.71
CA GLY A 87 -5.88 4.64 -18.33
C GLY A 87 -6.30 3.20 -18.08
N LEU A 88 -6.58 2.87 -16.83
CA LEU A 88 -7.03 1.52 -16.44
C LEU A 88 -8.37 1.15 -17.09
N THR A 89 -9.24 2.12 -17.33
CA THR A 89 -10.54 1.89 -17.99
C THR A 89 -10.41 1.76 -19.51
N LYS A 90 -9.54 2.60 -20.12
CA LYS A 90 -9.45 2.71 -21.59
C LYS A 90 -8.63 1.59 -22.19
N ASP A 91 -7.49 1.25 -21.60
CA ASP A 91 -6.55 0.23 -22.09
C ASP A 91 -5.79 -0.40 -20.92
N ARG A 92 -6.35 -1.46 -20.34
CA ARG A 92 -5.77 -2.17 -19.19
C ARG A 92 -4.40 -2.75 -19.49
N ASP A 93 -4.19 -3.24 -20.72
CA ASP A 93 -2.94 -3.89 -21.10
C ASP A 93 -1.81 -2.86 -21.17
N ALA A 94 -2.04 -1.73 -21.82
CA ALA A 94 -1.09 -0.62 -21.83
C ALA A 94 -0.87 -0.02 -20.43
N PHE A 95 -1.94 0.10 -19.63
CA PHE A 95 -1.84 0.56 -18.26
C PHE A 95 -0.95 -0.35 -17.41
N PHE A 96 -1.17 -1.66 -17.42
CA PHE A 96 -0.36 -2.60 -16.63
C PHE A 96 1.08 -2.72 -17.13
N ASP A 97 1.32 -2.59 -18.44
CA ASP A 97 2.68 -2.53 -18.96
C ASP A 97 3.46 -1.33 -18.40
N GLN A 98 2.87 -0.13 -18.44
CA GLN A 98 3.50 1.07 -17.90
C GLN A 98 3.58 1.04 -16.38
N PHE A 99 2.49 0.67 -15.70
CA PHE A 99 2.43 0.62 -14.24
C PHE A 99 3.49 -0.33 -13.67
N THR A 100 3.71 -1.51 -14.27
CA THR A 100 4.74 -2.43 -13.78
C THR A 100 6.16 -1.97 -14.06
N LYS A 101 6.38 -1.16 -15.12
CA LYS A 101 7.67 -0.46 -15.31
C LYS A 101 7.92 0.50 -14.17
N ASP A 102 6.96 1.38 -13.87
CA ASP A 102 7.08 2.37 -12.80
C ASP A 102 7.21 1.67 -11.43
N PHE A 103 6.47 0.60 -11.21
CA PHE A 103 6.44 -0.18 -9.97
C PHE A 103 7.79 -0.83 -9.62
N PHE A 104 8.53 -1.29 -10.63
CA PHE A 104 9.80 -2.00 -10.44
C PHE A 104 11.04 -1.18 -10.82
N SER A 105 10.89 0.08 -11.24
CA SER A 105 12.02 0.91 -11.62
C SER A 105 12.41 1.90 -10.53
N ALA A 106 13.71 2.11 -10.39
CA ALA A 106 14.31 3.17 -9.60
C ALA A 106 15.46 3.79 -10.41
N ASP A 107 15.61 5.12 -10.34
CA ASP A 107 16.65 5.86 -11.06
C ASP A 107 16.67 5.61 -12.58
N GLY A 108 15.51 5.38 -13.17
CA GLY A 108 15.35 5.11 -14.59
C GLY A 108 15.70 3.69 -15.03
N GLU A 109 16.03 2.80 -14.09
CA GLU A 109 16.39 1.41 -14.35
C GLU A 109 15.39 0.42 -13.77
N LEU A 110 15.05 -0.62 -14.52
CA LEU A 110 14.27 -1.75 -14.02
C LEU A 110 15.11 -2.57 -13.03
N LYS A 111 14.63 -2.74 -11.80
CA LYS A 111 15.35 -3.43 -10.70
C LYS A 111 14.96 -4.92 -10.56
N VAL A 112 14.19 -5.44 -11.51
CA VAL A 112 13.82 -6.86 -11.63
C VAL A 112 14.11 -7.33 -13.05
N THR A 113 14.07 -8.64 -13.29
CA THR A 113 14.15 -9.17 -14.65
C THR A 113 12.85 -8.91 -15.42
N GLU A 114 12.94 -8.84 -16.75
CA GLU A 114 11.74 -8.70 -17.58
C GLU A 114 10.77 -9.87 -17.38
N THR A 115 11.26 -11.07 -17.09
CA THR A 115 10.42 -12.24 -16.76
C THR A 115 9.59 -11.96 -15.50
N GLN A 116 10.22 -11.48 -14.42
CA GLN A 116 9.50 -11.14 -13.19
C GLN A 116 8.45 -10.04 -13.42
N ARG A 117 8.76 -9.05 -14.27
CA ARG A 117 7.80 -8.02 -14.66
C ARG A 117 6.62 -8.59 -15.44
N GLN A 118 6.87 -9.49 -16.40
CA GLN A 118 5.82 -10.15 -17.17
C GLN A 118 4.93 -11.04 -16.30
N ASP A 119 5.49 -11.72 -15.30
CA ASP A 119 4.72 -12.48 -14.32
C ASP A 119 3.79 -11.56 -13.51
N ALA A 120 4.27 -10.38 -13.11
CA ALA A 120 3.45 -9.38 -12.43
C ALA A 120 2.32 -8.85 -13.34
N ILE A 121 2.58 -8.57 -14.62
CA ILE A 121 1.54 -8.21 -15.61
C ILE A 121 0.49 -9.31 -15.71
N ALA A 122 0.91 -10.57 -15.79
CA ALA A 122 -0.01 -11.70 -15.88
C ALA A 122 -0.93 -11.80 -14.65
N LEU A 123 -0.42 -11.49 -13.46
CA LEU A 123 -1.23 -11.38 -12.24
C LEU A 123 -2.19 -10.20 -12.29
N CYS A 124 -1.73 -9.01 -12.69
CA CYS A 124 -2.57 -7.82 -12.81
C CYS A 124 -3.76 -8.06 -13.76
N LYS A 125 -3.54 -8.76 -14.88
CA LYS A 125 -4.59 -9.09 -15.87
C LYS A 125 -5.68 -10.00 -15.31
N GLN A 126 -5.42 -10.75 -14.25
CA GLN A 126 -6.42 -11.61 -13.60
C GLN A 126 -7.39 -10.82 -12.70
N SER A 127 -7.06 -9.56 -12.37
CA SER A 127 -7.92 -8.74 -11.53
C SER A 127 -9.24 -8.43 -12.23
N ASP A 128 -10.32 -8.38 -11.44
CA ASP A 128 -11.61 -7.89 -11.92
C ASP A 128 -11.51 -6.39 -12.25
N PRO A 129 -12.06 -5.90 -13.39
CA PRO A 129 -12.00 -4.49 -13.76
C PRO A 129 -12.63 -3.55 -12.72
N THR A 130 -13.76 -3.92 -12.14
CA THR A 130 -14.43 -3.14 -11.10
C THR A 130 -13.59 -3.10 -9.83
N ALA A 131 -13.09 -4.26 -9.39
CA ALA A 131 -12.20 -4.36 -8.23
C ALA A 131 -10.96 -3.47 -8.38
N ALA A 132 -10.31 -3.50 -9.54
CA ALA A 132 -9.11 -2.71 -9.79
C ALA A 132 -9.38 -1.19 -9.69
N LEU A 133 -10.50 -0.72 -10.25
CA LEU A 133 -10.88 0.69 -10.19
C LEU A 133 -11.29 1.13 -8.77
N GLU A 134 -12.10 0.33 -8.10
CA GLU A 134 -12.58 0.68 -6.75
C GLU A 134 -11.44 0.62 -5.72
N CYS A 135 -10.51 -0.36 -5.81
CA CYS A 135 -9.29 -0.38 -5.00
C CYS A 135 -8.41 0.84 -5.28
N MET A 136 -8.22 1.22 -6.56
CA MET A 136 -7.47 2.41 -6.93
C MET A 136 -8.09 3.68 -6.32
N LYS A 137 -9.40 3.82 -6.36
CA LYS A 137 -10.12 4.91 -5.74
C LYS A 137 -9.97 4.88 -4.22
N ALA A 138 -10.13 3.72 -3.60
CA ALA A 138 -10.00 3.57 -2.15
C ALA A 138 -8.62 4.02 -1.66
N PHE A 139 -7.51 3.52 -2.23
CA PHE A 139 -6.18 3.92 -1.78
C PHE A 139 -5.88 5.41 -2.03
N ALA A 140 -6.43 5.98 -3.10
CA ALA A 140 -6.20 7.37 -3.44
C ALA A 140 -6.91 8.34 -2.48
N THR A 141 -8.13 8.02 -2.07
CA THR A 141 -9.02 8.98 -1.40
C THR A 141 -9.27 8.72 0.08
N THR A 142 -8.79 7.61 0.63
CA THR A 142 -9.02 7.33 2.06
C THR A 142 -7.98 8.03 2.93
N ASP A 143 -8.46 8.75 3.92
CA ASP A 143 -7.65 9.45 4.92
C ASP A 143 -7.46 8.57 6.16
N PHE A 144 -6.20 8.23 6.46
CA PHE A 144 -5.81 7.42 7.62
C PHE A 144 -5.17 8.26 8.74
N ARG A 145 -5.15 9.59 8.64
CA ARG A 145 -4.51 10.46 9.65
C ARG A 145 -5.09 10.27 11.05
N ALA A 146 -6.40 9.99 11.12
CA ALA A 146 -7.06 9.69 12.41
C ALA A 146 -6.79 8.26 12.90
N ASP A 147 -6.65 7.31 11.97
CA ASP A 147 -6.37 5.91 12.27
C ASP A 147 -4.96 5.76 12.87
N LEU A 148 -3.95 6.39 12.27
CA LEU A 148 -2.56 6.33 12.75
C LEU A 148 -2.39 6.83 14.18
N LYS A 149 -3.22 7.76 14.63
CA LYS A 149 -3.19 8.28 16.02
C LYS A 149 -3.60 7.25 17.07
N LYS A 150 -4.22 6.15 16.66
CA LYS A 150 -4.68 5.07 17.53
C LYS A 150 -3.66 3.94 17.66
N VAL A 151 -2.62 3.94 16.84
CA VAL A 151 -1.58 2.92 16.82
C VAL A 151 -0.73 3.03 18.07
N THR A 152 -0.67 1.95 18.87
CA THR A 152 0.14 1.87 20.09
C THR A 152 1.07 0.65 20.14
N VAL A 153 0.84 -0.37 19.32
CA VAL A 153 1.72 -1.54 19.22
C VAL A 153 3.07 -1.21 18.57
N PRO A 154 4.13 -1.99 18.83
CA PRO A 154 5.40 -1.85 18.12
C PRO A 154 5.20 -1.80 16.61
N THR A 155 5.75 -0.76 15.98
CA THR A 155 5.52 -0.45 14.57
C THR A 155 6.84 -0.31 13.82
N LEU A 156 6.93 -0.97 12.67
CA LEU A 156 7.99 -0.78 11.68
C LEU A 156 7.41 -0.09 10.44
N VAL A 157 8.10 0.94 9.94
CA VAL A 157 7.88 1.51 8.60
C VAL A 157 9.04 1.08 7.73
N LEU A 158 8.76 0.22 6.76
CA LEU A 158 9.72 -0.27 5.78
C LEU A 158 9.39 0.34 4.42
N HIS A 159 10.36 0.98 3.76
CA HIS A 159 10.09 1.71 2.52
C HIS A 159 11.30 1.74 1.59
N GLY A 160 11.07 1.80 0.28
CA GLY A 160 12.13 2.11 -0.69
C GLY A 160 12.35 3.62 -0.82
N ASP A 161 13.59 4.09 -0.77
CA ASP A 161 13.88 5.54 -0.91
C ASP A 161 13.73 6.05 -2.36
N ALA A 162 13.66 5.14 -3.34
CA ALA A 162 13.39 5.44 -4.75
C ALA A 162 11.98 4.99 -5.20
N ASP A 163 11.04 4.87 -4.27
CA ASP A 163 9.65 4.52 -4.57
C ASP A 163 8.94 5.64 -5.33
N GLY A 164 8.70 5.44 -6.62
CA GLY A 164 8.03 6.40 -7.51
C GLY A 164 6.50 6.27 -7.52
N ILE A 165 5.94 5.21 -6.92
CA ILE A 165 4.49 4.99 -6.85
C ILE A 165 3.90 5.57 -5.56
N VAL A 166 4.53 5.27 -4.44
CA VAL A 166 4.18 5.79 -3.11
C VAL A 166 5.43 6.45 -2.52
N PRO A 167 5.73 7.71 -2.89
CA PRO A 167 6.96 8.36 -2.49
C PRO A 167 7.14 8.42 -0.98
N PHE A 168 8.32 8.04 -0.48
CA PHE A 168 8.63 7.95 0.95
C PHE A 168 8.30 9.23 1.71
N GLU A 169 8.72 10.40 1.20
CA GLU A 169 8.50 11.70 1.87
C GLU A 169 7.01 12.04 2.00
N GLY A 170 6.18 11.66 1.03
CA GLY A 170 4.73 11.89 1.03
C GLY A 170 3.94 10.85 1.83
N SER A 171 4.56 9.76 2.27
CA SER A 171 3.90 8.60 2.89
C SER A 171 4.67 8.04 4.09
N GLY A 172 5.67 7.19 3.90
CA GLY A 172 6.41 6.52 4.97
C GLY A 172 6.98 7.48 6.00
N ALA A 173 7.64 8.56 5.56
CA ALA A 173 8.18 9.60 6.45
C ALA A 173 7.09 10.31 7.28
N ARG A 174 5.91 10.50 6.69
CA ARG A 174 4.75 11.07 7.39
C ARG A 174 4.14 10.08 8.38
N THR A 175 4.10 8.81 8.02
CA THR A 175 3.64 7.71 8.90
C THR A 175 4.55 7.60 10.13
N LEU A 176 5.88 7.63 9.95
CA LEU A 176 6.86 7.67 11.04
C LEU A 176 6.61 8.84 12.02
N ARG A 177 6.32 10.02 11.49
CA ARG A 177 5.99 11.20 12.35
C ARG A 177 4.66 11.05 13.08
N ALA A 178 3.70 10.33 12.48
CA ALA A 178 2.35 10.18 13.04
C ALA A 178 2.26 9.08 14.11
N VAL A 179 3.09 8.02 14.01
CA VAL A 179 3.08 6.88 14.93
C VAL A 179 4.27 6.98 15.90
N SER A 180 3.98 7.34 17.14
CA SER A 180 5.02 7.48 18.17
C SER A 180 5.74 6.17 18.44
N GLY A 181 7.08 6.21 18.47
CA GLY A 181 7.92 5.04 18.75
C GLY A 181 8.07 4.06 17.59
N SER A 182 7.54 4.38 16.42
CA SER A 182 7.78 3.60 15.21
C SER A 182 9.26 3.61 14.81
N ARG A 183 9.71 2.52 14.20
CA ARG A 183 11.07 2.36 13.67
C ARG A 183 11.05 2.45 12.16
N GLU A 184 12.15 2.95 11.60
CA GLU A 184 12.36 3.03 10.16
C GLU A 184 13.26 1.88 9.68
N SER A 185 12.92 1.34 8.50
CA SER A 185 13.82 0.53 7.67
C SER A 185 13.74 1.05 6.23
N LEU A 186 14.72 1.87 5.83
CA LEU A 186 14.75 2.45 4.49
C LEU A 186 15.65 1.61 3.58
N LEU A 187 15.09 1.13 2.48
CA LEU A 187 15.78 0.30 1.49
C LEU A 187 16.37 1.21 0.40
N SER A 188 17.71 1.35 0.40
CA SER A 188 18.39 2.25 -0.52
C SER A 188 18.30 1.78 -1.98
N GLY A 189 17.88 2.70 -2.88
CA GLY A 189 17.69 2.46 -4.31
C GLY A 189 16.51 1.55 -4.63
N ALA A 190 15.63 1.27 -3.67
CA ALA A 190 14.52 0.35 -3.87
C ALA A 190 13.29 1.07 -4.43
N PRO A 191 12.67 0.55 -5.52
CA PRO A 191 11.39 1.00 -6.04
C PRO A 191 10.22 0.52 -5.18
N HIS A 192 9.00 0.83 -5.59
CA HIS A 192 7.79 0.34 -4.91
C HIS A 192 7.76 -1.19 -4.78
N GLY A 193 8.13 -1.91 -5.84
CA GLY A 193 8.23 -3.37 -5.85
C GLY A 193 9.43 -3.94 -5.09
N CYS A 194 9.83 -3.32 -3.99
CA CYS A 194 11.02 -3.66 -3.20
C CYS A 194 10.99 -5.09 -2.63
N ILE A 195 9.81 -5.64 -2.37
CA ILE A 195 9.64 -7.04 -1.94
C ILE A 195 10.24 -8.03 -2.96
N THR A 196 10.21 -7.70 -4.24
CA THR A 196 10.78 -8.54 -5.31
C THR A 196 12.19 -8.11 -5.67
N SER A 197 12.44 -6.81 -5.80
CA SER A 197 13.72 -6.29 -6.26
C SER A 197 14.81 -6.32 -5.19
N HIS A 198 14.45 -6.23 -3.90
CA HIS A 198 15.36 -6.17 -2.76
C HIS A 198 15.04 -7.24 -1.71
N THR A 199 14.64 -8.43 -2.15
CA THR A 199 14.14 -9.54 -1.31
C THR A 199 15.06 -9.87 -0.13
N ALA A 200 16.37 -9.88 -0.31
CA ALA A 200 17.30 -10.19 0.79
C ALA A 200 17.18 -9.16 1.92
N LYS A 201 17.21 -7.87 1.59
CA LYS A 201 17.08 -6.79 2.57
C LYS A 201 15.66 -6.63 3.13
N TRP A 202 14.66 -6.99 2.35
CA TRP A 202 13.28 -7.04 2.82
C TRP A 202 13.08 -8.06 3.93
N ASN A 203 13.79 -9.18 3.88
CA ASN A 203 13.66 -10.30 4.84
C ASN A 203 14.57 -10.17 6.07
N GLU A 204 15.46 -9.18 6.15
CA GLU A 204 16.29 -8.85 7.30
C GLU A 204 15.51 -8.09 8.39
#